data_d1c1f21a08b67a011e5714ef55eca8de
#
_entry.id   d1c1f21a08b67a011e5714ef55eca8de
#
_cell.length_a   1.000
_cell.length_b   1.000
_cell.length_c   1.000
_cell.angle_alpha   90.00
_cell.angle_beta   90.00
_cell.angle_gamma   90.00
#
_symmetry.space_group_name_H-M   'P 1'
#
loop_
_entity.id
_entity.type
_entity.pdbx_description
1 polymer ?
#
loop_
_entity_poly.entity_id
_entity_poly.type
_entity_poly.pdbx_seq_one_letter_code
_entity_poly.pdbx_strand_id
1 'polypeptide(L)'
;EKGEIVAFIGPNGAGKSTTIKMMTGILFPTEGNINILGLDPKKHRKKLAYEIGTVFGQKEQLWTHLTPYDNFKFFGAIYDIPNSVVEKKIKEFEELFELKDFINTPVRNLSLGQRIRCEIVASLIHEPKVLFLDEPTIGLDPVVKENVRSLIKRMNKEYKTTIFLTSHDVGDIEKLCKRVIIINNGQVVLDDSMENLKYHYLNKKIVEAKMKEKVNLDDEEGITILKDKGYNIKIEVDTEKRTVADALKLLNPDNIIDINISNIPLEDIISSIYKKEDQS
;
A
#
# COMPACT_ATOMS: atom_id res chain seq x y z
N GLU A 1 -8.48 7.56 -11.11
CA GLU A 1 -9.87 8.01 -11.23
C GLU A 1 -10.37 8.60 -9.91
N LYS A 2 -11.53 9.33 -9.94
CA LYS A 2 -12.10 9.90 -8.72
C LYS A 2 -12.59 8.80 -7.79
N GLY A 3 -12.18 8.84 -6.52
CA GLY A 3 -12.53 7.84 -5.50
C GLY A 3 -11.75 6.51 -5.63
N GLU A 4 -10.71 6.48 -6.45
CA GLU A 4 -9.83 5.33 -6.58
C GLU A 4 -8.79 5.28 -5.46
N ILE A 5 -8.37 4.08 -5.05
CA ILE A 5 -7.18 3.87 -4.22
C ILE A 5 -6.11 3.28 -5.13
N VAL A 6 -5.03 4.04 -5.35
CA VAL A 6 -3.89 3.66 -6.20
C VAL A 6 -2.68 3.37 -5.33
N ALA A 7 -2.05 2.21 -5.53
CA ALA A 7 -0.76 1.92 -4.94
C ALA A 7 0.36 2.50 -5.80
N PHE A 8 1.33 3.15 -5.16
CA PHE A 8 2.55 3.64 -5.80
C PHE A 8 3.75 3.02 -5.10
N ILE A 9 4.34 2.02 -5.72
CA ILE A 9 5.33 1.14 -5.10
C ILE A 9 6.64 1.11 -5.89
N GLY A 10 7.69 0.69 -5.24
CA GLY A 10 9.03 0.60 -5.81
C GLY A 10 10.06 0.32 -4.72
N PRO A 11 11.28 -0.08 -5.05
CA PRO A 11 12.36 -0.29 -4.08
C PRO A 11 12.75 1.02 -3.37
N ASN A 12 13.56 0.90 -2.32
CA ASN A 12 14.14 2.07 -1.67
C ASN A 12 15.02 2.84 -2.67
N GLY A 13 14.86 4.15 -2.69
CA GLY A 13 15.57 5.00 -3.65
C GLY A 13 14.91 5.14 -5.04
N ALA A 14 13.84 4.39 -5.34
CA ALA A 14 13.14 4.47 -6.63
C ALA A 14 12.47 5.82 -6.94
N GLY A 15 12.37 6.73 -5.94
CA GLY A 15 11.81 8.08 -6.14
C GLY A 15 10.39 8.27 -5.58
N LYS A 16 9.80 7.30 -4.88
CA LYS A 16 8.42 7.37 -4.35
C LYS A 16 8.13 8.65 -3.56
N SER A 17 8.84 8.84 -2.46
CA SER A 17 8.63 10.01 -1.58
C SER A 17 9.02 11.33 -2.26
N THR A 18 9.97 11.32 -3.20
CA THR A 18 10.30 12.50 -4.01
C THR A 18 9.14 12.88 -4.92
N THR A 19 8.54 11.91 -5.58
CA THR A 19 7.36 12.10 -6.43
C THR A 19 6.18 12.65 -5.63
N ILE A 20 5.86 12.07 -4.47
CA ILE A 20 4.80 12.59 -3.59
C ILE A 20 5.09 14.04 -3.17
N LYS A 21 6.32 14.35 -2.78
CA LYS A 21 6.69 15.74 -2.40
C LYS A 21 6.56 16.71 -3.57
N MET A 22 6.80 16.28 -4.80
CA MET A 22 6.56 17.10 -5.98
C MET A 22 5.07 17.27 -6.26
N MET A 23 4.28 16.19 -6.16
CA MET A 23 2.83 16.22 -6.35
C MET A 23 2.13 17.11 -5.31
N THR A 24 2.64 17.14 -4.08
CA THR A 24 2.10 17.97 -2.99
C THR A 24 2.65 19.40 -2.96
N GLY A 25 3.55 19.77 -3.90
CA GLY A 25 4.14 21.10 -3.98
C GLY A 25 5.17 21.38 -2.88
N ILE A 26 5.73 20.37 -2.23
CA ILE A 26 6.84 20.51 -1.26
C ILE A 26 8.17 20.63 -2.01
N LEU A 27 8.33 19.84 -3.10
CA LEU A 27 9.46 19.94 -4.03
C LEU A 27 8.95 20.38 -5.41
N PHE A 28 9.86 20.89 -6.23
CA PHE A 28 9.57 21.24 -7.61
C PHE A 28 10.44 20.41 -8.56
N PRO A 29 9.87 19.93 -9.69
CA PRO A 29 10.65 19.25 -10.69
C PRO A 29 11.62 20.23 -11.37
N THR A 30 12.82 19.74 -11.73
CA THR A 30 13.79 20.50 -12.52
C THR A 30 13.25 20.68 -13.93
N GLU A 31 12.65 19.64 -14.50
CA GLU A 31 12.05 19.61 -15.83
C GLU A 31 10.69 18.89 -15.80
N GLY A 32 9.91 19.06 -16.86
CA GLY A 32 8.58 18.46 -16.96
C GLY A 32 7.49 19.22 -16.22
N ASN A 33 6.29 18.66 -16.22
CA ASN A 33 5.08 19.26 -15.65
C ASN A 33 4.34 18.27 -14.77
N ILE A 34 3.76 18.78 -13.70
CA ILE A 34 2.86 18.03 -12.81
C ILE A 34 1.50 18.71 -12.82
N ASN A 35 0.45 17.93 -12.93
CA ASN A 35 -0.93 18.40 -12.88
C ASN A 35 -1.71 17.54 -11.87
N ILE A 36 -2.22 18.20 -10.83
CA ILE A 36 -3.08 17.57 -9.81
C ILE A 36 -4.40 18.33 -9.78
N LEU A 37 -5.49 17.67 -10.09
CA LEU A 37 -6.83 18.27 -10.15
C LEU A 37 -6.91 19.52 -11.07
N GLY A 38 -6.13 19.54 -12.15
CA GLY A 38 -6.04 20.68 -13.05
C GLY A 38 -5.11 21.80 -12.58
N LEU A 39 -4.42 21.62 -11.44
CA LEU A 39 -3.52 22.59 -10.84
C LEU A 39 -2.05 22.17 -10.98
N ASP A 40 -1.19 23.11 -11.38
CA ASP A 40 0.25 22.96 -11.31
C ASP A 40 0.71 23.24 -9.85
N PRO A 41 1.32 22.26 -9.15
CA PRO A 41 1.75 22.46 -7.76
C PRO A 41 2.74 23.62 -7.56
N LYS A 42 3.55 23.92 -8.59
CA LYS A 42 4.52 25.01 -8.53
C LYS A 42 3.84 26.38 -8.55
N LYS A 43 2.79 26.53 -9.37
CA LYS A 43 2.08 27.82 -9.57
C LYS A 43 0.93 28.00 -8.60
N HIS A 44 0.27 26.92 -8.19
CA HIS A 44 -1.00 26.96 -7.48
C HIS A 44 -0.92 26.25 -6.11
N ARG A 45 0.26 26.23 -5.47
CA ARG A 45 0.50 25.50 -4.21
C ARG A 45 -0.53 25.77 -3.15
N LYS A 46 -0.87 27.06 -2.89
CA LYS A 46 -1.86 27.44 -1.87
C LYS A 46 -3.24 26.86 -2.20
N LYS A 47 -3.70 26.98 -3.45
CA LYS A 47 -4.99 26.45 -3.88
C LYS A 47 -5.01 24.92 -3.81
N LEU A 48 -3.93 24.28 -4.22
CA LEU A 48 -3.79 22.83 -4.17
C LEU A 48 -3.84 22.31 -2.71
N ALA A 49 -3.23 23.03 -1.75
CA ALA A 49 -3.22 22.62 -0.34
C ALA A 49 -4.63 22.52 0.27
N TYR A 50 -5.62 23.24 -0.24
CA TYR A 50 -7.03 23.11 0.17
C TYR A 50 -7.73 21.89 -0.45
N GLU A 51 -7.17 21.32 -1.51
CA GLU A 51 -7.77 20.23 -2.26
C GLU A 51 -7.15 18.87 -1.94
N ILE A 52 -5.99 18.86 -1.26
CA ILE A 52 -5.25 17.63 -0.94
C ILE A 52 -5.02 17.49 0.55
N GLY A 53 -5.06 16.24 1.04
CA GLY A 53 -4.56 15.86 2.36
C GLY A 53 -3.28 15.03 2.23
N THR A 54 -2.44 15.05 3.27
CA THR A 54 -1.20 14.28 3.30
C THR A 54 -1.03 13.63 4.67
N VAL A 55 -0.59 12.38 4.69
CA VAL A 55 -0.12 11.68 5.89
C VAL A 55 1.22 11.04 5.58
N PHE A 56 2.26 11.44 6.29
CA PHE A 56 3.62 10.88 6.17
C PHE A 56 3.89 10.01 7.38
N GLY A 57 3.76 8.68 7.23
CA GLY A 57 3.78 7.73 8.34
C GLY A 57 5.04 7.75 9.23
N GLN A 58 6.12 8.35 8.75
CA GLN A 58 7.36 8.53 9.53
C GLN A 58 7.52 9.94 10.13
N LYS A 59 6.55 10.85 9.93
CA LYS A 59 6.63 12.23 10.41
C LYS A 59 5.38 12.58 11.18
N GLU A 60 5.56 13.01 12.41
CA GLU A 60 4.48 13.52 13.24
C GLU A 60 3.96 14.85 12.66
N GLN A 61 2.67 14.90 12.36
CA GLN A 61 1.99 16.09 11.84
C GLN A 61 1.15 16.78 12.92
N LEU A 62 0.80 16.03 13.97
CA LEU A 62 0.02 16.56 15.08
C LEU A 62 0.90 17.21 16.14
N TRP A 63 0.39 18.23 16.78
CA TRP A 63 1.02 18.82 17.96
C TRP A 63 0.92 17.83 19.12
N THR A 64 2.04 17.26 19.53
CA THR A 64 2.10 16.13 20.47
C THR A 64 1.64 16.47 21.88
N HIS A 65 1.71 17.73 22.28
CA HIS A 65 1.22 18.22 23.58
C HIS A 65 -0.29 18.51 23.61
N LEU A 66 -0.91 18.66 22.45
CA LEU A 66 -2.36 18.86 22.33
C LEU A 66 -3.08 17.52 22.24
N THR A 67 -4.37 17.53 22.55
CA THR A 67 -5.26 16.39 22.31
C THR A 67 -5.59 16.28 20.81
N PRO A 68 -6.04 15.11 20.31
CA PRO A 68 -6.60 15.01 18.95
C PRO A 68 -7.70 16.04 18.69
N TYR A 69 -8.61 16.21 19.65
CA TYR A 69 -9.69 17.19 19.56
C TYR A 69 -9.15 18.61 19.27
N ASP A 70 -8.16 19.07 20.07
CA ASP A 70 -7.56 20.39 19.88
C ASP A 70 -6.79 20.50 18.56
N ASN A 71 -6.08 19.44 18.15
CA ASN A 71 -5.43 19.36 16.86
C ASN A 71 -6.44 19.54 15.71
N PHE A 72 -7.57 18.83 15.75
CA PHE A 72 -8.60 18.92 14.70
C PHE A 72 -9.20 20.32 14.61
N LYS A 73 -9.46 20.97 15.75
CA LYS A 73 -9.89 22.37 15.77
C LYS A 73 -8.84 23.31 15.19
N PHE A 74 -7.57 23.06 15.51
CA PHE A 74 -6.48 23.85 14.97
C PHE A 74 -6.35 23.68 13.45
N PHE A 75 -6.45 22.45 12.93
CA PHE A 75 -6.50 22.22 11.47
C PHE A 75 -7.72 22.89 10.85
N GLY A 76 -8.89 22.83 11.47
CA GLY A 76 -10.07 23.54 11.02
C GLY A 76 -9.82 25.06 10.87
N ALA A 77 -9.13 25.65 11.85
CA ALA A 77 -8.77 27.08 11.80
C ALA A 77 -7.74 27.39 10.69
N ILE A 78 -6.76 26.52 10.44
CA ILE A 78 -5.78 26.68 9.34
C ILE A 78 -6.48 26.73 7.98
N TYR A 79 -7.55 25.93 7.80
CA TYR A 79 -8.31 25.86 6.55
C TYR A 79 -9.50 26.80 6.52
N ASP A 80 -9.60 27.78 7.42
CA ASP A 80 -10.68 28.76 7.51
C ASP A 80 -12.09 28.13 7.60
N ILE A 81 -12.21 26.93 8.24
CA ILE A 81 -13.48 26.23 8.41
C ILE A 81 -14.19 26.75 9.66
N PRO A 82 -15.49 27.12 9.57
CA PRO A 82 -16.25 27.55 10.74
C PRO A 82 -16.24 26.50 11.86
N ASN A 83 -16.06 26.94 13.12
CA ASN A 83 -15.92 26.04 14.27
C ASN A 83 -17.12 25.08 14.42
N SER A 84 -18.34 25.54 14.13
CA SER A 84 -19.54 24.69 14.17
C SER A 84 -19.50 23.54 13.15
N VAL A 85 -18.86 23.75 11.99
CA VAL A 85 -18.65 22.70 10.97
C VAL A 85 -17.58 21.72 11.43
N VAL A 86 -16.47 22.23 11.99
CA VAL A 86 -15.40 21.39 12.55
C VAL A 86 -15.93 20.50 13.67
N GLU A 87 -16.72 21.04 14.61
CA GLU A 87 -17.33 20.26 15.70
C GLU A 87 -18.23 19.13 15.19
N LYS A 88 -19.02 19.39 14.15
CA LYS A 88 -19.86 18.36 13.53
C LYS A 88 -19.01 17.26 12.91
N LYS A 89 -17.94 17.61 12.20
CA LYS A 89 -17.01 16.63 11.60
C LYS A 89 -16.26 15.84 12.65
N ILE A 90 -15.83 16.47 13.74
CA ILE A 90 -15.16 15.76 14.84
C ILE A 90 -16.06 14.65 15.39
N LYS A 91 -17.34 14.93 15.62
CA LYS A 91 -18.32 13.94 16.10
C LYS A 91 -18.49 12.77 15.11
N GLU A 92 -18.57 13.09 13.82
CA GLU A 92 -18.67 12.07 12.77
C GLU A 92 -17.41 11.19 12.71
N PHE A 93 -16.23 11.81 12.74
CA PHE A 93 -14.95 11.10 12.72
C PHE A 93 -14.66 10.35 14.03
N GLU A 94 -15.16 10.84 15.16
CA GLU A 94 -15.05 10.14 16.45
C GLU A 94 -15.68 8.74 16.37
N GLU A 95 -16.84 8.62 15.72
CA GLU A 95 -17.50 7.33 15.48
C GLU A 95 -16.80 6.53 14.37
N LEU A 96 -16.51 7.17 13.22
CA LEU A 96 -15.95 6.50 12.06
C LEU A 96 -14.56 5.92 12.32
N PHE A 97 -13.71 6.65 13.04
CA PHE A 97 -12.32 6.30 13.34
C PHE A 97 -12.13 5.76 14.76
N GLU A 98 -13.22 5.54 15.51
CA GLU A 98 -13.19 4.95 16.87
C GLU A 98 -12.26 5.74 17.80
N LEU A 99 -12.41 7.06 17.85
CA LEU A 99 -11.52 7.96 18.60
C LEU A 99 -11.99 8.21 20.03
N LYS A 100 -13.21 7.81 20.39
CA LYS A 100 -13.92 8.19 21.62
C LYS A 100 -13.09 8.02 22.89
N ASP A 101 -12.35 6.92 23.00
CA ASP A 101 -11.62 6.58 24.22
C ASP A 101 -10.33 7.42 24.41
N PHE A 102 -9.85 8.06 23.35
CA PHE A 102 -8.56 8.77 23.41
C PHE A 102 -8.55 10.16 22.74
N ILE A 103 -9.68 10.65 22.24
CA ILE A 103 -9.78 11.96 21.59
C ILE A 103 -9.34 13.14 22.49
N ASN A 104 -9.50 12.98 23.80
CA ASN A 104 -9.10 13.93 24.82
C ASN A 104 -7.75 13.62 25.49
N THR A 105 -7.03 12.62 25.02
CA THR A 105 -5.71 12.25 25.54
C THR A 105 -4.62 12.95 24.70
N PRO A 106 -3.61 13.60 25.31
CA PRO A 106 -2.52 14.23 24.55
C PRO A 106 -1.85 13.24 23.58
N VAL A 107 -1.57 13.68 22.35
CA VAL A 107 -1.07 12.84 21.24
C VAL A 107 0.20 12.07 21.64
N ARG A 108 1.09 12.66 22.44
CA ARG A 108 2.31 12.00 22.94
C ARG A 108 2.05 10.72 23.76
N ASN A 109 0.85 10.58 24.33
CA ASN A 109 0.45 9.44 25.15
C ASN A 109 -0.32 8.37 24.35
N LEU A 110 -0.56 8.61 23.06
CA LEU A 110 -1.26 7.68 22.17
C LEU A 110 -0.32 6.58 21.65
N SER A 111 -0.88 5.39 21.46
CA SER A 111 -0.19 4.34 20.69
C SER A 111 0.04 4.79 19.23
N LEU A 112 0.97 4.15 18.54
CA LEU A 112 1.25 4.47 17.14
C LEU A 112 -0.01 4.34 16.27
N GLY A 113 -0.80 3.27 16.44
CA GLY A 113 -2.04 3.07 15.68
C GLY A 113 -3.12 4.11 16.00
N GLN A 114 -3.24 4.55 17.27
CA GLN A 114 -4.14 5.65 17.65
C GLN A 114 -3.69 6.96 17.01
N ARG A 115 -2.38 7.24 17.00
CA ARG A 115 -1.80 8.43 16.37
C ARG A 115 -2.06 8.45 14.87
N ILE A 116 -1.80 7.37 14.16
CA ILE A 116 -2.06 7.27 12.70
C ILE A 116 -3.54 7.53 12.39
N ARG A 117 -4.47 7.00 13.18
CA ARG A 117 -5.91 7.30 13.02
C ARG A 117 -6.17 8.81 13.16
N CYS A 118 -5.59 9.45 14.15
CA CYS A 118 -5.73 10.91 14.35
C CYS A 118 -5.09 11.71 13.21
N GLU A 119 -3.95 11.30 12.67
CA GLU A 119 -3.30 11.96 11.52
C GLU A 119 -4.15 11.86 10.25
N ILE A 120 -4.75 10.70 9.99
CA ILE A 120 -5.68 10.53 8.88
C ILE A 120 -6.88 11.47 9.06
N VAL A 121 -7.49 11.52 10.25
CA VAL A 121 -8.62 12.41 10.54
C VAL A 121 -8.24 13.88 10.37
N ALA A 122 -7.10 14.31 10.90
CA ALA A 122 -6.61 15.68 10.74
C ALA A 122 -6.47 16.06 9.25
N SER A 123 -5.98 15.12 8.42
CA SER A 123 -5.85 15.32 6.98
C SER A 123 -7.18 15.38 6.23
N LEU A 124 -8.29 14.96 6.86
CA LEU A 124 -9.64 14.95 6.28
C LEU A 124 -10.53 16.13 6.73
N ILE A 125 -10.11 16.92 7.71
CA ILE A 125 -10.92 18.00 8.29
C ILE A 125 -11.42 18.98 7.21
N HIS A 126 -10.59 19.26 6.19
CA HIS A 126 -10.89 20.17 5.09
C HIS A 126 -11.51 19.48 3.85
N GLU A 127 -11.91 18.20 3.96
CA GLU A 127 -12.54 17.41 2.88
C GLU A 127 -11.72 17.37 1.58
N PRO A 128 -10.48 16.91 1.62
CA PRO A 128 -9.63 16.87 0.44
C PRO A 128 -10.21 15.96 -0.65
N LYS A 129 -9.99 16.31 -1.91
CA LYS A 129 -10.34 15.47 -3.07
C LYS A 129 -9.34 14.33 -3.28
N VAL A 130 -8.08 14.56 -2.88
CA VAL A 130 -6.99 13.58 -2.97
C VAL A 130 -6.27 13.49 -1.64
N LEU A 131 -6.04 12.28 -1.17
CA LEU A 131 -5.28 12.00 0.04
C LEU A 131 -4.01 11.21 -0.32
N PHE A 132 -2.86 11.75 0.04
CA PHE A 132 -1.58 11.07 -0.07
C PHE A 132 -1.23 10.40 1.26
N LEU A 133 -1.10 9.07 1.23
CA LEU A 133 -0.70 8.25 2.38
C LEU A 133 0.67 7.65 2.09
N ASP A 134 1.71 8.17 2.72
CA ASP A 134 3.07 7.66 2.57
C ASP A 134 3.40 6.70 3.71
N GLU A 135 3.28 5.41 3.43
CA GLU A 135 3.52 4.29 4.37
C GLU A 135 2.70 4.36 5.68
N PRO A 136 1.37 4.46 5.62
CA PRO A 136 0.53 4.73 6.80
C PRO A 136 0.48 3.56 7.79
N THR A 137 0.92 2.37 7.44
CA THR A 137 0.89 1.17 8.29
C THR A 137 2.27 0.73 8.78
N ILE A 138 3.31 1.52 8.46
CA ILE A 138 4.68 1.19 8.87
C ILE A 138 4.82 1.11 10.39
N GLY A 139 5.48 0.07 10.89
CA GLY A 139 5.73 -0.11 12.32
C GLY A 139 4.52 -0.56 13.15
N LEU A 140 3.35 -0.77 12.53
CA LEU A 140 2.17 -1.30 13.20
C LEU A 140 2.20 -2.83 13.25
N ASP A 141 1.66 -3.40 14.32
CA ASP A 141 1.41 -4.84 14.39
C ASP A 141 0.29 -5.28 13.42
N PRO A 142 0.19 -6.58 13.08
CA PRO A 142 -0.76 -7.06 12.07
C PRO A 142 -2.23 -6.75 12.37
N VAL A 143 -2.65 -6.75 13.65
CA VAL A 143 -4.03 -6.46 14.05
C VAL A 143 -4.35 -4.99 13.83
N VAL A 144 -3.45 -4.11 14.27
CA VAL A 144 -3.60 -2.66 14.10
C VAL A 144 -3.54 -2.26 12.63
N LYS A 145 -2.66 -2.89 11.82
CA LYS A 145 -2.65 -2.70 10.36
C LYS A 145 -4.02 -2.98 9.74
N GLU A 146 -4.63 -4.11 10.10
CA GLU A 146 -5.93 -4.49 9.55
C GLU A 146 -7.03 -3.49 9.93
N ASN A 147 -7.01 -2.97 11.16
CA ASN A 147 -7.92 -1.93 11.61
C ASN A 147 -7.74 -0.64 10.79
N VAL A 148 -6.49 -0.19 10.58
CA VAL A 148 -6.19 1.01 9.77
C VAL A 148 -6.63 0.82 8.31
N ARG A 149 -6.37 -0.36 7.72
CA ARG A 149 -6.86 -0.70 6.36
C ARG A 149 -8.38 -0.61 6.26
N SER A 150 -9.08 -1.20 7.21
CA SER A 150 -10.55 -1.17 7.26
C SER A 150 -11.09 0.26 7.35
N LEU A 151 -10.46 1.11 8.16
CA LEU A 151 -10.80 2.53 8.28
C LEU A 151 -10.56 3.30 6.98
N ILE A 152 -9.41 3.07 6.31
CA ILE A 152 -9.10 3.69 5.01
C ILE A 152 -10.15 3.29 3.96
N LYS A 153 -10.54 2.01 3.89
CA LYS A 153 -11.60 1.55 2.97
C LYS A 153 -12.94 2.21 3.25
N ARG A 154 -13.35 2.25 4.53
CA ARG A 154 -14.63 2.82 4.94
C ARG A 154 -14.67 4.30 4.60
N MET A 155 -13.64 5.06 4.95
CA MET A 155 -13.48 6.46 4.59
C MET A 155 -13.55 6.68 3.07
N ASN A 156 -12.78 5.94 2.28
CA ASN A 156 -12.81 6.08 0.82
C ASN A 156 -14.20 5.81 0.25
N LYS A 157 -14.92 4.81 0.78
CA LYS A 157 -16.29 4.48 0.35
C LYS A 157 -17.27 5.62 0.68
N GLU A 158 -17.16 6.24 1.86
CA GLU A 158 -18.07 7.29 2.35
C GLU A 158 -17.79 8.64 1.67
N TYR A 159 -16.54 9.09 1.64
CA TYR A 159 -16.17 10.42 1.14
C TYR A 159 -15.79 10.46 -0.33
N LYS A 160 -15.60 9.30 -0.97
CA LYS A 160 -15.13 9.21 -2.36
C LYS A 160 -13.82 9.97 -2.63
N THR A 161 -13.01 10.14 -1.60
CA THR A 161 -11.68 10.75 -1.70
C THR A 161 -10.75 9.81 -2.47
N THR A 162 -10.06 10.34 -3.48
CA THR A 162 -9.04 9.59 -4.20
C THR A 162 -7.82 9.41 -3.30
N ILE A 163 -7.29 8.21 -3.20
CA ILE A 163 -6.14 7.90 -2.33
C ILE A 163 -4.96 7.47 -3.17
N PHE A 164 -3.83 8.14 -2.93
CA PHE A 164 -2.53 7.76 -3.47
C PHE A 164 -1.69 7.20 -2.33
N LEU A 165 -1.47 5.88 -2.34
CA LEU A 165 -0.87 5.13 -1.24
C LEU A 165 0.51 4.63 -1.63
N THR A 166 1.54 4.89 -0.81
CA THR A 166 2.77 4.11 -0.84
C THR A 166 2.77 3.09 0.28
N SER A 167 3.26 1.90 0.00
CA SER A 167 3.48 0.88 1.02
C SER A 167 4.57 -0.09 0.57
N HIS A 168 5.34 -0.59 1.52
CA HIS A 168 6.20 -1.77 1.36
C HIS A 168 5.48 -3.06 1.80
N ASP A 169 4.30 -2.93 2.41
CA ASP A 169 3.49 -4.06 2.83
C ASP A 169 2.52 -4.45 1.71
N VAL A 170 2.77 -5.60 1.12
CA VAL A 170 1.95 -6.12 0.02
C VAL A 170 0.51 -6.36 0.45
N GLY A 171 0.28 -6.69 1.72
CA GLY A 171 -1.06 -6.79 2.27
C GLY A 171 -1.86 -5.48 2.21
N ASP A 172 -1.20 -4.31 2.31
CA ASP A 172 -1.86 -3.01 2.10
C ASP A 172 -2.31 -2.89 0.65
N ILE A 173 -1.40 -3.23 -0.27
CA ILE A 173 -1.62 -3.10 -1.71
C ILE A 173 -2.79 -3.99 -2.15
N GLU A 174 -2.74 -5.28 -1.78
CA GLU A 174 -3.78 -6.25 -2.13
C GLU A 174 -5.15 -5.91 -1.58
N LYS A 175 -5.18 -5.44 -0.33
CA LYS A 175 -6.43 -5.22 0.38
C LYS A 175 -7.06 -3.87 0.09
N LEU A 176 -6.26 -2.84 -0.22
CA LEU A 176 -6.74 -1.48 -0.41
C LEU A 176 -6.88 -1.08 -1.87
N CYS A 177 -5.95 -1.49 -2.72
CA CYS A 177 -5.76 -0.88 -4.02
C CYS A 177 -6.36 -1.73 -5.15
N LYS A 178 -6.94 -1.06 -6.14
CA LYS A 178 -7.40 -1.69 -7.39
C LYS A 178 -6.43 -1.49 -8.55
N ARG A 179 -5.55 -0.49 -8.44
CA ARG A 179 -4.52 -0.16 -9.43
C ARG A 179 -3.18 -0.02 -8.73
N VAL A 180 -2.14 -0.44 -9.41
CA VAL A 180 -0.77 -0.34 -8.95
C VAL A 180 0.10 0.32 -9.99
N ILE A 181 0.90 1.27 -9.55
CA ILE A 181 1.94 1.92 -10.34
C ILE A 181 3.26 1.50 -9.69
N ILE A 182 4.11 0.83 -10.46
CA ILE A 182 5.43 0.38 -10.01
C ILE A 182 6.47 1.31 -10.61
N ILE A 183 7.34 1.84 -9.76
CA ILE A 183 8.50 2.63 -10.21
C ILE A 183 9.81 1.94 -9.82
N ASN A 184 10.80 2.05 -10.71
CA ASN A 184 12.18 1.67 -10.46
C ASN A 184 13.11 2.71 -11.07
N ASN A 185 14.17 3.11 -10.38
CA ASN A 185 15.16 4.10 -10.84
C ASN A 185 14.53 5.40 -11.41
N GLY A 186 13.43 5.86 -10.81
CA GLY A 186 12.74 7.09 -11.24
C GLY A 186 11.82 6.92 -12.48
N GLN A 187 11.70 5.72 -13.02
CA GLN A 187 10.84 5.42 -14.18
C GLN A 187 9.62 4.59 -13.77
N VAL A 188 8.49 4.81 -14.43
CA VAL A 188 7.31 3.95 -14.28
C VAL A 188 7.54 2.70 -15.10
N VAL A 189 7.64 1.54 -14.44
CA VAL A 189 7.86 0.24 -15.10
C VAL A 189 6.57 -0.55 -15.28
N LEU A 190 5.55 -0.24 -14.48
CA LEU A 190 4.21 -0.81 -14.63
C LEU A 190 3.14 0.19 -14.16
N ASP A 191 2.04 0.25 -14.86
CA ASP A 191 0.81 0.94 -14.45
C ASP A 191 -0.37 0.10 -14.91
N ASP A 192 -0.95 -0.68 -13.98
CA ASP A 192 -2.00 -1.65 -14.33
C ASP A 192 -2.97 -1.88 -13.15
N SER A 193 -4.08 -2.56 -13.44
CA SER A 193 -5.00 -3.03 -12.41
C SER A 193 -4.38 -4.17 -11.60
N MET A 194 -4.77 -4.27 -10.32
CA MET A 194 -4.37 -5.41 -9.49
C MET A 194 -4.90 -6.74 -10.03
N GLU A 195 -6.02 -6.71 -10.73
CA GLU A 195 -6.62 -7.88 -11.36
C GLU A 195 -5.77 -8.35 -12.54
N ASN A 196 -5.39 -7.46 -13.45
CA ASN A 196 -4.53 -7.77 -14.59
C ASN A 196 -3.15 -8.25 -14.11
N LEU A 197 -2.56 -7.54 -13.13
CA LEU A 197 -1.27 -7.96 -12.57
C LEU A 197 -1.33 -9.41 -12.06
N LYS A 198 -2.38 -9.77 -11.32
CA LYS A 198 -2.57 -11.15 -10.87
C LYS A 198 -2.85 -12.10 -12.04
N TYR A 199 -3.64 -11.67 -13.03
CA TYR A 199 -4.01 -12.49 -14.18
C TYR A 199 -2.79 -12.93 -14.99
N HIS A 200 -1.83 -12.05 -15.24
CA HIS A 200 -0.59 -12.38 -15.95
C HIS A 200 0.28 -13.44 -15.24
N TYR A 201 0.03 -13.70 -13.96
CA TYR A 201 0.73 -14.71 -13.16
C TYR A 201 -0.16 -15.87 -12.71
N LEU A 202 -1.45 -15.90 -13.12
CA LEU A 202 -2.39 -16.98 -12.79
C LEU A 202 -1.93 -18.35 -13.35
N ASN A 203 -1.24 -18.31 -14.49
CA ASN A 203 -0.72 -19.52 -15.16
C ASN A 203 0.50 -20.11 -14.48
N LYS A 204 0.96 -19.50 -13.39
CA LYS A 204 2.08 -20.01 -12.59
C LYS A 204 1.61 -20.40 -11.19
N LYS A 205 2.00 -21.57 -10.76
CA LYS A 205 1.70 -22.11 -9.42
C LYS A 205 2.96 -22.40 -8.66
N ILE A 206 2.91 -22.16 -7.35
CA ILE A 206 3.97 -22.57 -6.43
C ILE A 206 3.55 -23.89 -5.80
N VAL A 207 4.41 -24.88 -5.91
CA VAL A 207 4.28 -26.19 -5.25
C VAL A 207 5.40 -26.29 -4.22
N GLU A 208 5.02 -26.37 -2.94
CA GLU A 208 5.92 -26.64 -1.83
C GLU A 208 5.65 -28.06 -1.34
N ALA A 209 6.65 -28.92 -1.41
CA ALA A 209 6.52 -30.31 -1.00
C ALA A 209 7.56 -30.66 0.06
N LYS A 210 7.11 -31.41 1.09
CA LYS A 210 7.98 -32.09 2.06
C LYS A 210 8.09 -33.57 1.69
N MET A 211 9.31 -34.02 1.51
CA MET A 211 9.62 -35.35 0.98
C MET A 211 10.08 -36.30 2.08
N LYS A 212 9.79 -37.63 1.91
CA LYS A 212 10.32 -38.73 2.77
C LYS A 212 11.79 -38.94 2.51
N GLU A 213 12.18 -38.91 1.24
CA GLU A 213 13.52 -39.15 0.76
C GLU A 213 13.98 -37.94 -0.08
N LYS A 214 15.29 -37.79 -0.18
CA LYS A 214 15.85 -36.71 -1.02
C LYS A 214 15.51 -36.98 -2.49
N VAL A 215 15.06 -35.95 -3.16
CA VAL A 215 14.78 -35.95 -4.59
C VAL A 215 15.74 -34.94 -5.24
N ASN A 216 16.40 -35.37 -6.29
CA ASN A 216 17.13 -34.47 -7.18
C ASN A 216 16.20 -34.19 -8.36
N LEU A 217 15.88 -32.92 -8.57
CA LEU A 217 15.12 -32.48 -9.72
C LEU A 217 16.10 -31.94 -10.76
N ASP A 218 15.95 -32.38 -11.99
CA ASP A 218 16.60 -31.78 -13.13
C ASP A 218 15.74 -30.62 -13.66
N ASP A 219 16.36 -29.73 -14.41
CA ASP A 219 15.64 -28.64 -15.10
C ASP A 219 14.67 -29.23 -16.13
N GLU A 220 13.41 -28.99 -15.96
CA GLU A 220 12.32 -29.46 -16.81
C GLU A 220 11.55 -28.29 -17.40
N GLU A 221 11.11 -28.42 -18.64
CA GLU A 221 10.29 -27.38 -19.28
C GLU A 221 9.00 -27.14 -18.49
N GLY A 222 8.73 -25.86 -18.18
CA GLY A 222 7.57 -25.46 -17.41
C GLY A 222 7.71 -25.63 -15.89
N ILE A 223 8.89 -26.01 -15.39
CA ILE A 223 9.20 -26.09 -13.97
C ILE A 223 10.46 -25.28 -13.69
N THR A 224 10.38 -24.40 -12.68
CA THR A 224 11.53 -23.67 -12.18
C THR A 224 11.75 -24.03 -10.72
N ILE A 225 12.94 -24.52 -10.38
CA ILE A 225 13.30 -24.87 -9.01
C ILE A 225 13.62 -23.59 -8.26
N LEU A 226 12.75 -23.20 -7.31
CA LEU A 226 12.95 -21.99 -6.48
C LEU A 226 13.80 -22.30 -5.25
N LYS A 227 13.67 -23.51 -4.69
CA LYS A 227 14.41 -23.96 -3.53
C LYS A 227 14.46 -25.48 -3.49
N ASP A 228 15.64 -26.00 -3.35
CA ASP A 228 15.89 -27.42 -3.08
C ASP A 228 16.77 -27.55 -1.83
N LYS A 229 16.18 -28.18 -0.79
CA LYS A 229 16.89 -28.59 0.44
C LYS A 229 16.83 -30.10 0.63
N GLY A 230 16.69 -30.85 -0.46
CA GLY A 230 16.60 -32.31 -0.50
C GLY A 230 15.24 -32.81 0.01
N TYR A 231 14.88 -32.57 1.26
CA TYR A 231 13.61 -33.00 1.86
C TYR A 231 12.49 -31.94 1.75
N ASN A 232 12.82 -30.69 1.43
CA ASN A 232 11.87 -29.61 1.23
C ASN A 232 12.14 -28.96 -0.11
N ILE A 233 11.22 -29.12 -1.01
CA ILE A 233 11.30 -28.65 -2.39
C ILE A 233 10.25 -27.56 -2.59
N LYS A 234 10.63 -26.47 -3.25
CA LYS A 234 9.74 -25.43 -3.73
C LYS A 234 9.98 -25.22 -5.21
N ILE A 235 8.96 -25.44 -6.02
CA ILE A 235 8.99 -25.26 -7.46
C ILE A 235 7.91 -24.30 -7.92
N GLU A 236 8.19 -23.55 -8.98
CA GLU A 236 7.22 -22.82 -9.77
C GLU A 236 6.83 -23.68 -10.97
N VAL A 237 5.54 -23.84 -11.20
CA VAL A 237 4.97 -24.60 -12.32
C VAL A 237 4.24 -23.64 -13.25
N ASP A 238 4.67 -23.55 -14.49
CA ASP A 238 3.99 -22.82 -15.57
C ASP A 238 2.86 -23.72 -16.12
N THR A 239 1.62 -23.40 -15.74
CA THR A 239 0.45 -24.24 -16.09
C THR A 239 0.03 -24.14 -17.56
N GLU A 240 0.60 -23.22 -18.35
CA GLU A 240 0.44 -23.21 -19.80
C GLU A 240 1.29 -24.31 -20.47
N LYS A 241 2.41 -24.67 -19.87
CA LYS A 241 3.34 -25.64 -20.41
C LYS A 241 3.16 -27.03 -19.79
N ARG A 242 2.81 -27.08 -18.51
CA ARG A 242 2.72 -28.35 -17.76
C ARG A 242 1.66 -28.28 -16.65
N THR A 243 0.88 -29.32 -16.50
CA THR A 243 -0.11 -29.36 -15.42
C THR A 243 0.57 -29.53 -14.06
N VAL A 244 -0.07 -29.06 -12.99
CA VAL A 244 0.40 -29.31 -11.62
C VAL A 244 0.48 -30.83 -11.33
N ALA A 245 -0.45 -31.62 -11.88
CA ALA A 245 -0.45 -33.07 -11.73
C ALA A 245 0.80 -33.71 -12.33
N ASP A 246 1.29 -33.20 -13.46
CA ASP A 246 2.52 -33.74 -14.07
C ASP A 246 3.76 -33.31 -13.28
N ALA A 247 3.78 -32.11 -12.72
CA ALA A 247 4.83 -31.70 -11.82
C ALA A 247 4.89 -32.56 -10.54
N LEU A 248 3.73 -32.95 -10.01
CA LEU A 248 3.67 -33.87 -8.86
C LEU A 248 4.19 -35.29 -9.18
N LYS A 249 3.98 -35.79 -10.39
CA LYS A 249 4.55 -37.10 -10.81
C LYS A 249 6.08 -37.10 -10.77
N LEU A 250 6.71 -35.96 -11.12
CA LEU A 250 8.18 -35.83 -11.05
C LEU A 250 8.69 -35.90 -9.60
N LEU A 251 7.91 -35.40 -8.65
CA LEU A 251 8.24 -35.48 -7.22
C LEU A 251 8.02 -36.87 -6.63
N ASN A 252 7.47 -37.80 -7.39
CA ASN A 252 7.03 -39.11 -6.92
C ASN A 252 6.01 -38.99 -5.77
N PRO A 253 4.69 -39.09 -6.05
CA PRO A 253 3.63 -38.86 -5.06
C PRO A 253 3.76 -39.71 -3.79
N ASP A 254 4.28 -40.94 -3.90
CA ASP A 254 4.48 -41.85 -2.76
C ASP A 254 5.57 -41.33 -1.80
N ASN A 255 6.46 -40.49 -2.28
CA ASN A 255 7.53 -39.86 -1.51
C ASN A 255 7.10 -38.54 -0.84
N ILE A 256 5.90 -38.03 -1.12
CA ILE A 256 5.40 -36.78 -0.55
C ILE A 256 4.82 -37.05 0.84
N ILE A 257 5.29 -36.29 1.86
CA ILE A 257 4.74 -36.30 3.22
C ILE A 257 3.64 -35.23 3.34
N ASP A 258 3.90 -34.05 2.78
CA ASP A 258 3.03 -32.89 2.84
C ASP A 258 3.20 -32.03 1.60
N ILE A 259 2.13 -31.36 1.17
CA ILE A 259 2.14 -30.53 -0.03
C ILE A 259 1.23 -29.32 0.14
N ASN A 260 1.74 -28.17 -0.28
CA ASN A 260 0.99 -26.95 -0.43
C ASN A 260 1.08 -26.45 -1.87
N ILE A 261 -0.07 -26.13 -2.48
CA ILE A 261 -0.15 -25.57 -3.82
C ILE A 261 -0.83 -24.20 -3.70
N SER A 262 -0.15 -23.16 -4.12
CA SER A 262 -0.63 -21.79 -4.05
C SER A 262 -0.37 -21.03 -5.34
N ASN A 263 -1.05 -19.88 -5.49
CA ASN A 263 -0.65 -18.91 -6.50
C ASN A 263 0.69 -18.27 -6.11
N ILE A 264 1.36 -17.66 -7.09
CA ILE A 264 2.55 -16.86 -6.79
C ILE A 264 2.16 -15.73 -5.84
N PRO A 265 2.84 -15.55 -4.70
CA PRO A 265 2.65 -14.40 -3.84
C PRO A 265 2.89 -13.09 -4.61
N LEU A 266 2.11 -12.05 -4.31
CA LEU A 266 2.27 -10.75 -4.96
C LEU A 266 3.66 -10.14 -4.72
N GLU A 267 4.29 -10.45 -3.57
CA GLU A 267 5.68 -10.10 -3.27
C GLU A 267 6.66 -10.63 -4.32
N ASP A 268 6.48 -11.90 -4.71
CA ASP A 268 7.36 -12.55 -5.70
C ASP A 268 7.12 -11.97 -7.09
N ILE A 269 5.85 -11.63 -7.42
CA ILE A 269 5.49 -10.95 -8.66
C ILE A 269 6.20 -9.60 -8.74
N ILE A 270 6.04 -8.75 -7.74
CA ILE A 270 6.65 -7.43 -7.66
C ILE A 270 8.19 -7.54 -7.74
N SER A 271 8.77 -8.49 -7.00
CA SER A 271 10.22 -8.75 -7.01
C SER A 271 10.73 -9.16 -8.40
N SER A 272 9.94 -9.95 -9.14
CA SER A 272 10.29 -10.37 -10.51
C SER A 272 10.28 -9.19 -11.50
N ILE A 273 9.37 -8.25 -11.32
CA ILE A 273 9.30 -7.02 -12.12
C ILE A 273 10.55 -6.17 -11.88
N TYR A 274 10.97 -5.99 -10.62
CA TYR A 274 12.20 -5.24 -10.31
C TYR A 274 13.45 -5.87 -10.92
N LYS A 275 13.60 -7.21 -10.86
CA LYS A 275 14.78 -7.92 -11.39
C LYS A 275 14.88 -7.88 -12.91
N LYS A 276 13.77 -7.88 -13.63
CA LYS A 276 13.79 -7.78 -15.11
C LYS A 276 14.35 -6.44 -15.59
N GLU A 277 14.05 -5.37 -14.87
CA GLU A 277 14.50 -4.02 -15.20
C GLU A 277 15.99 -3.78 -14.87
N ASP A 278 16.51 -4.43 -13.81
CA ASP A 278 17.94 -4.31 -13.45
C ASP A 278 18.87 -5.04 -14.46
N GLN A 279 18.32 -5.84 -15.40
CA GLN A 279 19.05 -6.59 -16.41
C GLN A 279 18.90 -5.99 -17.83
N SER A 280 18.05 -5.00 -18.01
CA SER A 280 17.83 -4.27 -19.26
C SER A 280 18.57 -2.92 -19.27
#